data_7998b4f0fda4ef25764743afcd7d3087
#
_entry.id   7998b4f0fda4ef25764743afcd7d3087
#
_cell.length_a   1.000
_cell.length_b   1.000
_cell.length_c   1.000
_cell.angle_alpha   90.00
_cell.angle_beta   90.00
_cell.angle_gamma   90.00
#
_symmetry.space_group_name_H-M   'P 1'
#
loop_
_entity.id
_entity.type
_entity.pdbx_description
1 polymer ?
#
loop_
_entity_poly.entity_id
_entity_poly.type
_entity_poly.pdbx_seq_one_letter_code
_entity_poly.pdbx_strand_id
1 'polypeptide(L)'
;MNKIISVLLMSMVLGTVEPVTSAVQNPVAYVERQMVDNGITEEELKVFYRIVEAEVTGTGKFEPKKNVASCIMNRVGTFADTITDVVFQKIGKSYQFSPIVDGRYYTVAVTDETKLAVLSVLLNGSTHDCLYFCSMDCTSKWFKNKGTPDFTDGVHRFYKK
;
A
#
# COMPACT_ATOMS: atom_id res chain seq x y z
N MET A 1 -10.65 5.26 -13.39
CA MET A 1 -9.37 4.98 -14.11
C MET A 1 -8.36 6.01 -13.65
N ASN A 2 -7.35 5.55 -12.92
CA ASN A 2 -6.39 6.40 -12.22
C ASN A 2 -5.56 7.25 -13.20
N LYS A 3 -5.51 8.56 -12.99
CA LYS A 3 -4.67 9.51 -13.78
C LYS A 3 -3.19 9.10 -13.83
N ILE A 4 -2.72 8.33 -12.86
CA ILE A 4 -1.33 7.83 -12.78
C ILE A 4 -1.02 6.85 -13.91
N ILE A 5 -1.96 5.99 -14.31
CA ILE A 5 -1.76 5.00 -15.38
C ILE A 5 -1.65 5.66 -16.76
N SER A 6 -2.41 6.75 -17.01
CA SER A 6 -2.33 7.48 -18.29
C SER A 6 -1.00 8.19 -18.51
N VAL A 7 -0.33 8.62 -17.44
CA VAL A 7 0.97 9.32 -17.53
C VAL A 7 2.10 8.35 -17.84
N LEU A 8 2.05 7.14 -17.27
CA LEU A 8 3.10 6.13 -17.51
C LEU A 8 3.18 5.66 -18.97
N LEU A 9 2.02 5.58 -19.67
CA LEU A 9 1.97 5.18 -21.08
C LEU A 9 2.42 6.29 -22.04
N MET A 10 2.32 7.56 -21.62
CA MET A 10 2.65 8.70 -22.48
C MET A 10 4.13 9.12 -22.38
N SER A 11 4.83 8.82 -21.30
CA SER A 11 6.25 9.14 -21.13
C SER A 11 7.20 8.16 -21.85
N MET A 12 6.72 7.00 -22.29
CA MET A 12 7.55 6.05 -23.09
C MET A 12 7.84 6.50 -24.53
N VAL A 13 7.25 7.60 -25.02
CA VAL A 13 7.35 8.00 -26.42
C VAL A 13 8.35 9.12 -26.66
N LEU A 14 8.79 9.89 -25.65
CA LEU A 14 9.72 11.02 -25.82
C LEU A 14 10.64 11.20 -24.59
N GLY A 15 11.58 10.30 -24.37
CA GLY A 15 12.55 10.51 -23.31
C GLY A 15 13.83 9.73 -23.57
N THR A 16 14.95 10.41 -23.47
CA THR A 16 16.32 9.88 -23.51
C THR A 16 16.40 8.51 -22.82
N VAL A 17 16.82 7.50 -23.58
CA VAL A 17 17.06 6.14 -23.08
C VAL A 17 18.20 6.24 -22.05
N GLU A 18 17.86 6.36 -20.78
CA GLU A 18 18.80 6.11 -19.69
C GLU A 18 19.32 4.68 -19.85
N PRO A 19 20.64 4.46 -19.69
CA PRO A 19 21.22 3.16 -19.98
C PRO A 19 20.58 2.07 -19.11
N VAL A 20 20.09 1.02 -19.75
CA VAL A 20 19.46 -0.20 -19.17
C VAL A 20 20.31 -0.84 -18.05
N THR A 21 21.58 -0.48 -17.93
CA THR A 21 22.55 -0.95 -16.92
C THR A 21 22.16 -0.64 -15.48
N SER A 22 21.48 0.47 -15.18
CA SER A 22 21.10 0.81 -13.79
C SER A 22 19.89 0.00 -13.29
N ALA A 23 18.94 -0.32 -14.18
CA ALA A 23 17.77 -1.15 -13.85
C ALA A 23 18.14 -2.60 -13.53
N VAL A 24 19.22 -3.12 -14.13
CA VAL A 24 19.72 -4.49 -13.90
C VAL A 24 20.44 -4.61 -12.54
N GLN A 25 21.04 -3.52 -12.04
CA GLN A 25 21.79 -3.55 -10.78
C GLN A 25 20.90 -3.45 -9.53
N ASN A 26 19.79 -2.72 -9.58
CA ASN A 26 18.83 -2.62 -8.49
C ASN A 26 17.42 -2.30 -9.02
N PRO A 27 16.63 -3.30 -9.37
CA PRO A 27 15.31 -3.10 -9.96
C PRO A 27 14.34 -2.37 -9.01
N VAL A 28 14.46 -2.57 -7.70
CA VAL A 28 13.62 -1.89 -6.70
C VAL A 28 13.91 -0.38 -6.73
N ALA A 29 15.18 0.01 -6.64
CA ALA A 29 15.57 1.44 -6.67
C ALA A 29 15.20 2.13 -7.99
N TYR A 30 15.26 1.40 -9.11
CA TYR A 30 14.80 1.92 -10.39
C TYR A 30 13.31 2.24 -10.39
N VAL A 31 12.49 1.30 -9.89
CA VAL A 31 11.02 1.50 -9.83
C VAL A 31 10.67 2.58 -8.80
N GLU A 32 11.35 2.63 -7.65
CA GLU A 32 11.17 3.70 -6.65
C GLU A 32 11.38 5.09 -7.28
N ARG A 33 12.46 5.25 -8.07
CA ARG A 33 12.70 6.50 -8.80
C ARG A 33 11.58 6.84 -9.78
N GLN A 34 11.08 5.85 -10.53
CA GLN A 34 9.94 6.07 -11.42
C GLN A 34 8.69 6.53 -10.66
N MET A 35 8.45 6.02 -9.45
CA MET A 35 7.31 6.47 -8.64
C MET A 35 7.49 7.91 -8.18
N VAL A 36 8.71 8.30 -7.81
CA VAL A 36 9.03 9.68 -7.41
C VAL A 36 8.88 10.63 -8.60
N ASP A 37 9.39 10.28 -9.76
CA ASP A 37 9.27 11.07 -10.99
C ASP A 37 7.80 11.24 -11.42
N ASN A 38 6.91 10.32 -11.03
CA ASN A 38 5.48 10.38 -11.27
C ASN A 38 4.67 11.03 -10.12
N GLY A 39 5.33 11.67 -9.16
CA GLY A 39 4.71 12.54 -8.17
C GLY A 39 4.44 11.92 -6.80
N ILE A 40 4.88 10.69 -6.54
CA ILE A 40 4.88 10.12 -5.18
C ILE A 40 6.19 10.54 -4.51
N THR A 41 6.12 11.17 -3.35
CA THR A 41 7.33 11.58 -2.62
C THR A 41 8.07 10.37 -2.02
N GLU A 42 9.38 10.50 -1.83
CA GLU A 42 10.15 9.46 -1.12
C GLU A 42 9.60 9.18 0.29
N GLU A 43 9.09 10.23 0.95
CA GLU A 43 8.50 10.10 2.28
C GLU A 43 7.20 9.31 2.25
N GLU A 44 6.34 9.54 1.25
CA GLU A 44 5.13 8.74 1.07
C GLU A 44 5.44 7.27 0.79
N LEU A 45 6.48 6.97 0.00
CA LEU A 45 6.95 5.59 -0.20
C LEU A 45 7.38 4.96 1.11
N LYS A 46 8.16 5.68 1.94
CA LYS A 46 8.58 5.18 3.26
C LYS A 46 7.39 4.94 4.20
N VAL A 47 6.43 5.86 4.21
CA VAL A 47 5.20 5.72 4.99
C VAL A 47 4.44 4.49 4.55
N PHE A 48 4.30 4.30 3.24
CA PHE A 48 3.56 3.18 2.66
C PHE A 48 4.21 1.83 2.96
N TYR A 49 5.53 1.73 2.79
CA TYR A 49 6.27 0.51 3.14
C TYR A 49 6.11 0.15 4.61
N ARG A 50 6.30 1.13 5.50
CA ARG A 50 6.23 0.90 6.94
C ARG A 50 4.86 0.44 7.40
N ILE A 51 3.78 1.04 6.92
CA ILE A 51 2.45 0.64 7.34
C ILE A 51 2.09 -0.76 6.83
N VAL A 52 2.41 -1.10 5.58
CA VAL A 52 2.17 -2.44 5.04
C VAL A 52 2.99 -3.50 5.79
N GLU A 53 4.28 -3.24 6.06
CA GLU A 53 5.11 -4.14 6.86
C GLU A 53 4.57 -4.32 8.28
N ALA A 54 4.13 -3.23 8.92
CA ALA A 54 3.61 -3.28 10.28
C ALA A 54 2.25 -3.99 10.40
N GLU A 55 1.43 -3.96 9.36
CA GLU A 55 0.17 -4.71 9.30
C GLU A 55 0.38 -6.20 8.97
N VAL A 56 1.39 -6.52 8.15
CA VAL A 56 1.67 -7.89 7.70
C VAL A 56 3.13 -8.24 8.00
N THR A 57 3.44 -8.52 9.27
CA THR A 57 4.79 -8.90 9.67
C THR A 57 5.14 -10.32 9.20
N GLY A 58 6.42 -10.54 8.88
CA GLY A 58 6.98 -11.83 8.51
C GLY A 58 7.20 -12.01 7.01
N THR A 59 8.13 -12.92 6.67
CA THR A 59 8.50 -13.27 5.31
C THR A 59 7.49 -14.21 4.65
N GLY A 60 7.54 -14.34 3.31
CA GLY A 60 6.67 -15.25 2.55
C GLY A 60 5.21 -14.81 2.47
N LYS A 61 4.93 -13.51 2.72
CA LYS A 61 3.57 -12.98 2.77
C LYS A 61 3.29 -11.91 1.71
N PHE A 62 3.79 -12.13 0.51
CA PHE A 62 3.66 -11.17 -0.61
C PHE A 62 2.20 -10.82 -0.91
N GLU A 63 1.30 -11.80 -1.09
CA GLU A 63 -0.10 -11.54 -1.43
C GLU A 63 -0.86 -10.81 -0.29
N PRO A 64 -0.76 -11.18 0.99
CA PRO A 64 -1.32 -10.38 2.08
C PRO A 64 -0.81 -8.94 2.12
N LYS A 65 0.48 -8.71 1.90
CA LYS A 65 1.06 -7.36 1.82
C LYS A 65 0.49 -6.55 0.66
N LYS A 66 0.36 -7.17 -0.50
CA LYS A 66 -0.23 -6.58 -1.70
C LYS A 66 -1.72 -6.25 -1.50
N ASN A 67 -2.48 -7.11 -0.83
CA ASN A 67 -3.88 -6.87 -0.51
C ASN A 67 -4.05 -5.69 0.47
N VAL A 68 -3.23 -5.61 1.51
CA VAL A 68 -3.23 -4.46 2.43
C VAL A 68 -2.84 -3.17 1.69
N ALA A 69 -1.80 -3.21 0.85
CA ALA A 69 -1.41 -2.07 0.02
C ALA A 69 -2.55 -1.62 -0.91
N SER A 70 -3.25 -2.55 -1.55
CA SER A 70 -4.41 -2.26 -2.40
C SER A 70 -5.53 -1.57 -1.62
N CYS A 71 -5.82 -2.04 -0.39
CA CYS A 71 -6.83 -1.42 0.46
C CYS A 71 -6.45 0.03 0.84
N ILE A 72 -5.18 0.31 1.12
CA ILE A 72 -4.69 1.66 1.40
C ILE A 72 -4.83 2.56 0.16
N MET A 73 -4.41 2.08 -1.01
CA MET A 73 -4.53 2.83 -2.26
C MET A 73 -5.98 3.14 -2.64
N ASN A 74 -6.92 2.24 -2.37
CA ASN A 74 -8.35 2.47 -2.62
C ASN A 74 -8.94 3.59 -1.74
N ARG A 75 -8.29 3.91 -0.61
CA ARG A 75 -8.69 5.02 0.26
C ARG A 75 -8.16 6.37 -0.22
N VAL A 76 -7.07 6.40 -0.99
CA VAL A 76 -6.53 7.63 -1.59
C VAL A 76 -7.55 8.17 -2.60
N GLY A 77 -7.88 9.44 -2.48
CA GLY A 77 -8.94 10.09 -3.25
C GLY A 77 -10.37 9.75 -2.81
N THR A 78 -10.54 8.81 -1.84
CA THR A 78 -11.84 8.45 -1.26
C THR A 78 -11.97 8.98 0.17
N PHE A 79 -10.96 8.79 1.01
CA PHE A 79 -10.96 9.20 2.42
C PHE A 79 -9.97 10.32 2.72
N ALA A 80 -8.90 10.42 1.95
CA ALA A 80 -7.88 11.46 2.05
C ALA A 80 -7.12 11.57 0.71
N ASP A 81 -6.40 12.68 0.51
CA ASP A 81 -5.80 12.98 -0.79
C ASP A 81 -4.45 12.28 -1.02
N THR A 82 -3.73 11.93 0.05
CA THR A 82 -2.40 11.33 -0.02
C THR A 82 -2.31 10.02 0.74
N ILE A 83 -1.29 9.22 0.43
CA ILE A 83 -1.00 7.98 1.17
C ILE A 83 -0.73 8.30 2.65
N THR A 84 0.04 9.35 2.92
CA THR A 84 0.37 9.79 4.27
C THR A 84 -0.90 10.16 5.05
N ASP A 85 -1.81 10.92 4.46
CA ASP A 85 -3.06 11.31 5.10
C ASP A 85 -3.97 10.10 5.38
N VAL A 86 -4.03 9.14 4.46
CA VAL A 86 -4.76 7.87 4.69
C VAL A 86 -4.17 7.11 5.88
N VAL A 87 -2.84 6.97 5.94
CA VAL A 87 -2.16 6.19 6.98
C VAL A 87 -2.33 6.82 8.36
N PHE A 88 -2.22 8.14 8.46
CA PHE A 88 -2.34 8.86 9.73
C PHE A 88 -3.76 9.39 10.03
N GLN A 89 -4.74 8.96 9.24
CA GLN A 89 -6.13 9.37 9.45
C GLN A 89 -6.66 8.93 10.82
N LYS A 90 -7.38 9.83 11.47
CA LYS A 90 -8.08 9.56 12.74
C LYS A 90 -9.59 9.56 12.54
N ILE A 91 -10.27 8.67 13.27
CA ILE A 91 -11.71 8.76 13.51
C ILE A 91 -11.90 9.08 14.99
N GLY A 92 -12.36 10.30 15.27
CA GLY A 92 -12.36 10.83 16.62
C GLY A 92 -10.93 10.97 17.18
N LYS A 93 -10.63 10.27 18.26
CA LYS A 93 -9.29 10.30 18.90
C LYS A 93 -8.37 9.15 18.47
N SER A 94 -8.84 8.19 17.69
CA SER A 94 -8.11 6.95 17.38
C SER A 94 -7.63 6.95 15.93
N TYR A 95 -6.38 6.52 15.72
CA TYR A 95 -5.89 6.19 14.38
C TYR A 95 -6.60 4.95 13.83
N GLN A 96 -6.79 4.90 12.51
CA GLN A 96 -7.43 3.77 11.87
C GLN A 96 -6.55 2.52 11.80
N PHE A 97 -5.23 2.72 11.75
CA PHE A 97 -4.25 1.65 11.69
C PHE A 97 -3.68 1.36 13.08
N SER A 98 -3.89 0.15 13.58
CA SER A 98 -3.41 -0.28 14.89
C SER A 98 -1.90 -0.16 15.08
N PRO A 99 -1.03 -0.42 14.06
CA PRO A 99 0.41 -0.25 14.21
C PRO A 99 0.87 1.19 14.53
N ILE A 100 0.08 2.19 14.20
CA ILE A 100 0.36 3.57 14.61
C ILE A 100 0.13 3.74 16.13
N VAL A 101 -0.93 3.10 16.64
CA VAL A 101 -1.32 3.20 18.06
C VAL A 101 -0.37 2.42 18.97
N ASP A 102 0.00 1.20 18.56
CA ASP A 102 0.84 0.30 19.36
C ASP A 102 2.35 0.48 19.13
N GLY A 103 2.74 1.37 18.21
CA GLY A 103 4.13 1.74 17.95
C GLY A 103 4.88 0.85 16.96
N ARG A 104 4.31 -0.26 16.48
CA ARG A 104 4.95 -1.16 15.50
C ARG A 104 5.38 -0.43 14.23
N TYR A 105 4.58 0.50 13.75
CA TYR A 105 4.91 1.34 12.59
C TYR A 105 6.28 2.02 12.72
N TYR A 106 6.66 2.48 13.91
CA TYR A 106 7.89 3.24 14.14
C TYR A 106 9.13 2.35 14.28
N THR A 107 8.94 1.07 14.58
CA THR A 107 10.02 0.13 14.92
C THR A 107 10.23 -0.97 13.89
N VAL A 108 9.26 -1.18 13.00
CA VAL A 108 9.33 -2.28 12.01
C VAL A 108 10.47 -2.05 11.00
N ALA A 109 11.18 -3.13 10.69
CA ALA A 109 12.16 -3.15 9.61
C ALA A 109 11.47 -3.58 8.31
N VAL A 110 11.46 -2.70 7.32
CA VAL A 110 10.84 -2.96 6.01
C VAL A 110 11.64 -3.99 5.24
N THR A 111 10.98 -5.06 4.78
CA THR A 111 11.57 -6.10 3.95
C THR A 111 11.47 -5.76 2.45
N ASP A 112 12.36 -6.33 1.64
CA ASP A 112 12.28 -6.18 0.17
C ASP A 112 10.99 -6.74 -0.41
N GLU A 113 10.44 -7.79 0.20
CA GLU A 113 9.14 -8.35 -0.17
C GLU A 113 8.01 -7.32 0.00
N THR A 114 8.03 -6.54 1.07
CA THR A 114 7.07 -5.43 1.27
C THR A 114 7.22 -4.36 0.21
N LYS A 115 8.46 -3.97 -0.09
CA LYS A 115 8.71 -3.00 -1.16
C LYS A 115 8.15 -3.49 -2.50
N LEU A 116 8.46 -4.74 -2.86
CA LEU A 116 7.94 -5.34 -4.10
C LEU A 116 6.41 -5.39 -4.13
N ALA A 117 5.75 -5.76 -3.03
CA ALA A 117 4.30 -5.80 -2.94
C ALA A 117 3.66 -4.41 -3.13
N VAL A 118 4.19 -3.39 -2.45
CA VAL A 118 3.74 -2.00 -2.58
C VAL A 118 3.98 -1.46 -3.99
N LEU A 119 5.18 -1.62 -4.53
CA LEU A 119 5.51 -1.17 -5.88
C LEU A 119 4.66 -1.87 -6.94
N SER A 120 4.34 -3.15 -6.75
CA SER A 120 3.41 -3.88 -7.62
C SER A 120 2.04 -3.22 -7.68
N VAL A 121 1.51 -2.75 -6.54
CA VAL A 121 0.23 -2.04 -6.49
C VAL A 121 0.32 -0.65 -7.13
N LEU A 122 1.41 0.07 -6.88
CA LEU A 122 1.61 1.40 -7.48
C LEU A 122 1.73 1.34 -9.01
N LEU A 123 2.39 0.30 -9.54
CA LEU A 123 2.58 0.10 -10.99
C LEU A 123 1.32 -0.42 -11.69
N ASN A 124 0.67 -1.42 -11.10
CA ASN A 124 -0.38 -2.19 -11.77
C ASN A 124 -1.79 -1.86 -11.30
N GLY A 125 -1.92 -1.02 -10.25
CA GLY A 125 -3.18 -0.72 -9.59
C GLY A 125 -3.55 -1.74 -8.50
N SER A 126 -4.62 -1.43 -7.78
CA SER A 126 -5.16 -2.27 -6.71
C SER A 126 -5.69 -3.60 -7.25
N THR A 127 -5.52 -4.66 -6.47
CA THR A 127 -5.97 -6.02 -6.82
C THR A 127 -7.46 -6.26 -6.52
N HIS A 128 -8.06 -5.38 -5.74
CA HIS A 128 -9.46 -5.42 -5.31
C HIS A 128 -9.95 -4.01 -4.97
N ASP A 129 -11.23 -3.84 -4.72
CA ASP A 129 -11.89 -2.57 -4.39
C ASP A 129 -12.30 -2.44 -2.91
N CYS A 130 -11.79 -3.31 -2.03
CA CYS A 130 -12.08 -3.23 -0.59
C CYS A 130 -11.44 -1.99 0.04
N LEU A 131 -12.19 -1.38 0.96
CA LEU A 131 -11.79 -0.17 1.69
C LEU A 131 -11.40 -0.45 3.14
N TYR A 132 -11.76 -1.64 3.66
CA TYR A 132 -11.52 -2.01 5.05
C TYR A 132 -10.95 -3.40 5.13
N PHE A 133 -10.12 -3.61 6.15
CA PHE A 133 -9.63 -4.95 6.52
C PHE A 133 -9.44 -5.06 8.03
N CYS A 134 -9.42 -6.27 8.52
CA CYS A 134 -9.01 -6.59 9.88
C CYS A 134 -8.38 -7.99 9.92
N SER A 135 -7.58 -8.26 10.95
CA SER A 135 -6.98 -9.59 11.16
C SER A 135 -8.05 -10.69 11.30
N MET A 136 -7.67 -11.94 11.05
CA MET A 136 -8.61 -13.08 11.13
C MET A 136 -9.20 -13.26 12.53
N ASP A 137 -8.47 -12.87 13.58
CA ASP A 137 -8.87 -12.93 14.99
C ASP A 137 -9.55 -11.64 15.51
N CYS A 138 -9.79 -10.66 14.64
CA CYS A 138 -10.40 -9.39 15.03
C CYS A 138 -11.79 -9.59 15.65
N THR A 139 -11.98 -9.05 16.85
CA THR A 139 -13.24 -9.14 17.62
C THR A 139 -14.04 -7.84 17.62
N SER A 140 -13.61 -6.82 16.90
CA SER A 140 -14.28 -5.52 16.83
C SER A 140 -15.75 -5.64 16.46
N LYS A 141 -16.62 -5.02 17.25
CA LYS A 141 -18.06 -4.96 16.98
C LYS A 141 -18.36 -4.29 15.63
N TRP A 142 -17.56 -3.31 15.25
CA TRP A 142 -17.70 -2.60 13.99
C TRP A 142 -17.56 -3.55 12.79
N PHE A 143 -16.55 -4.42 12.79
CA PHE A 143 -16.35 -5.42 11.75
C PHE A 143 -17.39 -6.55 11.82
N LYS A 144 -17.83 -6.94 13.03
CA LYS A 144 -18.94 -7.90 13.17
C LYS A 144 -20.24 -7.38 12.54
N ASN A 145 -20.50 -6.08 12.66
CA ASN A 145 -21.70 -5.46 12.07
C ASN A 145 -21.62 -5.32 10.55
N LYS A 146 -20.43 -5.41 9.94
CA LYS A 146 -20.28 -5.43 8.47
C LYS A 146 -20.74 -6.74 7.83
N GLY A 147 -20.85 -7.81 8.62
CA GLY A 147 -21.26 -9.11 8.13
C GLY A 147 -20.14 -9.93 7.51
N THR A 148 -20.45 -10.62 6.42
CA THR A 148 -19.49 -11.49 5.71
C THR A 148 -18.45 -10.67 4.98
N PRO A 149 -17.15 -11.01 5.10
CA PRO A 149 -16.10 -10.36 4.29
C PRO A 149 -16.28 -10.67 2.80
N ASP A 150 -15.88 -9.73 1.95
CA ASP A 150 -15.85 -9.95 0.49
C ASP A 150 -14.85 -11.04 0.10
N PHE A 151 -13.69 -11.08 0.78
CA PHE A 151 -12.75 -12.19 0.70
C PHE A 151 -11.82 -12.23 1.93
N THR A 152 -11.02 -13.30 2.02
CA THR A 152 -9.94 -13.47 3.00
C THR A 152 -8.68 -13.95 2.31
N ASP A 153 -7.51 -13.56 2.84
CA ASP A 153 -6.20 -14.01 2.35
C ASP A 153 -5.47 -14.92 3.35
N GLY A 154 -6.18 -15.37 4.38
CA GLY A 154 -5.63 -16.21 5.45
C GLY A 154 -4.94 -15.42 6.58
N VAL A 155 -4.71 -14.12 6.39
CA VAL A 155 -4.17 -13.18 7.40
C VAL A 155 -5.22 -12.15 7.79
N HIS A 156 -5.95 -11.65 6.80
CA HIS A 156 -6.97 -10.62 6.96
C HIS A 156 -8.31 -11.01 6.31
N ARG A 157 -9.35 -10.35 6.79
CA ARG A 157 -10.69 -10.29 6.20
C ARG A 157 -10.87 -8.91 5.58
N PHE A 158 -11.34 -8.85 4.33
CA PHE A 158 -11.49 -7.62 3.55
C PHE A 158 -12.95 -7.32 3.26
N TYR A 159 -13.29 -6.01 3.26
CA TYR A 159 -14.66 -5.53 3.11
C TYR A 159 -14.70 -4.28 2.21
N LYS A 160 -15.70 -4.20 1.33
CA LYS A 160 -15.92 -3.03 0.44
C LYS A 160 -16.57 -1.87 1.19
N LYS A 161 -17.63 -2.14 1.93
CA LYS A 161 -18.38 -1.15 2.74
C LYS A 161 -18.86 -1.74 4.04
#